data_1997df563a9158de6f59a4b30476c4c5
#
_entry.id   1997df563a9158de6f59a4b30476c4c5
#
_cell.length_a   1.000
_cell.length_b   1.000
_cell.length_c   1.000
_cell.angle_alpha   90.00
_cell.angle_beta   90.00
_cell.angle_gamma   90.00
#
_symmetry.space_group_name_H-M   'P 1'
#
loop_
_entity.id
_entity.type
_entity.pdbx_description
1 polymer ?
#
loop_
_entity_poly.entity_id
_entity_poly.type
_entity_poly.pdbx_seq_one_letter_code
_entity_poly.pdbx_strand_id
1 'polypeptide(L)'
;IQARQSEFVDQASGVSVRLTVSLLENVISNAERRALHLGEDRVVARLADLFAADSAVTGKIELVFEGEREGPEVVADRILGEGVAAVFKAHFPPPYQPQRRRDQEVEAEDAYKGIVDWFAQGNTIEVNDETSKIEGLAALPTLQDLVNKHMPVSEEDLPAACELVLEGLHRASLLAKDTSPDGTTYGDMLKDMFAGFGA
;
A
#
# COMPACT_ATOMS: atom_id res chain seq x y z
N ILE A 1 -1.22 15.06 6.55
CA ILE A 1 -2.33 14.91 7.50
C ILE A 1 -2.01 13.79 8.48
N GLN A 2 -1.71 12.57 8.04
CA GLN A 2 -1.49 11.41 8.91
C GLN A 2 -0.35 11.63 9.91
N ALA A 3 0.80 12.15 9.49
CA ALA A 3 1.91 12.44 10.40
C ALA A 3 1.52 13.37 11.56
N ARG A 4 0.57 14.30 11.36
CA ARG A 4 0.06 15.18 12.41
C ARG A 4 -0.99 14.53 13.31
N GLN A 5 -1.50 13.38 12.95
CA GLN A 5 -2.50 12.62 13.70
C GLN A 5 -1.90 11.40 14.38
N SER A 6 -0.65 11.06 14.04
CA SER A 6 0.07 9.92 14.62
C SER A 6 0.37 10.17 16.10
N GLU A 7 0.07 9.17 16.93
CA GLU A 7 0.41 9.16 18.36
C GLU A 7 1.91 9.04 18.64
N PHE A 8 2.68 8.61 17.64
CA PHE A 8 4.14 8.46 17.73
C PHE A 8 4.91 9.74 17.42
N VAL A 9 4.23 10.77 16.93
CA VAL A 9 4.83 12.06 16.57
C VAL A 9 4.54 13.10 17.63
N ASP A 10 5.56 13.85 18.04
CA ASP A 10 5.41 14.94 19.01
C ASP A 10 4.54 16.04 18.40
N GLN A 11 3.38 16.23 19.01
CA GLN A 11 2.41 17.24 18.58
C GLN A 11 2.84 18.67 18.95
N ALA A 12 3.75 18.83 19.93
CA ALA A 12 4.24 20.14 20.34
C ALA A 12 5.28 20.69 19.36
N SER A 13 6.17 19.84 18.87
CA SER A 13 7.18 20.19 17.84
C SER A 13 6.56 20.28 16.46
N GLY A 14 5.46 19.57 16.24
CA GLY A 14 4.71 19.58 15.00
C GLY A 14 5.43 18.82 13.86
N VAL A 15 4.78 18.80 12.71
CA VAL A 15 5.32 18.23 11.49
C VAL A 15 5.72 19.35 10.54
N SER A 16 6.98 19.34 10.11
CA SER A 16 7.49 20.34 9.18
C SER A 16 6.71 20.34 7.86
N VAL A 17 6.35 21.50 7.35
CA VAL A 17 5.78 21.66 6.01
C VAL A 17 6.72 21.09 4.93
N ARG A 18 8.04 21.10 5.20
CA ARG A 18 9.05 20.52 4.31
C ARG A 18 8.93 19.01 4.15
N LEU A 19 8.24 18.31 5.09
CA LEU A 19 7.97 16.88 4.95
C LEU A 19 7.29 16.56 3.63
N THR A 20 6.18 17.25 3.33
CA THR A 20 5.41 16.99 2.09
C THR A 20 6.25 17.26 0.84
N VAL A 21 7.02 18.35 0.82
CA VAL A 21 7.87 18.69 -0.33
C VAL A 21 8.97 17.65 -0.49
N SER A 22 9.69 17.33 0.58
CA SER A 22 10.77 16.34 0.51
C SER A 22 10.26 14.93 0.15
N LEU A 23 9.11 14.53 0.67
CA LEU A 23 8.50 13.24 0.32
C LEU A 23 8.17 13.21 -1.18
N LEU A 24 7.53 14.27 -1.71
CA LEU A 24 7.21 14.35 -3.13
C LEU A 24 8.47 14.31 -4.01
N GLU A 25 9.51 15.08 -3.67
CA GLU A 25 10.79 15.08 -4.38
C GLU A 25 11.45 13.71 -4.39
N ASN A 26 11.43 12.98 -3.25
CA ASN A 26 12.00 11.65 -3.18
C ASN A 26 11.19 10.63 -4.00
N VAL A 27 9.85 10.67 -3.95
CA VAL A 27 8.99 9.81 -4.76
C VAL A 27 9.27 10.02 -6.26
N ILE A 28 9.34 11.28 -6.70
CA ILE A 28 9.65 11.60 -8.10
C ILE A 28 11.05 11.08 -8.46
N SER A 29 12.07 11.35 -7.64
CA SER A 29 13.43 10.89 -7.89
C SER A 29 13.56 9.37 -7.92
N ASN A 30 12.82 8.64 -7.07
CA ASN A 30 12.80 7.18 -7.10
C ASN A 30 12.16 6.67 -8.39
N ALA A 31 11.02 7.25 -8.79
CA ALA A 31 10.34 6.90 -10.03
C ALA A 31 11.21 7.20 -11.28
N GLU A 32 11.87 8.37 -11.32
CA GLU A 32 12.81 8.73 -12.39
C GLU A 32 14.00 7.77 -12.45
N ARG A 33 14.61 7.46 -11.30
CA ARG A 33 15.72 6.50 -11.22
C ARG A 33 15.32 5.14 -11.76
N ARG A 34 14.13 4.63 -11.38
CA ARG A 34 13.60 3.36 -11.87
C ARG A 34 13.35 3.41 -13.38
N ALA A 35 12.70 4.46 -13.89
CA ALA A 35 12.45 4.62 -15.33
C ALA A 35 13.76 4.66 -16.14
N LEU A 36 14.78 5.39 -15.66
CA LEU A 36 16.10 5.42 -16.29
C LEU A 36 16.77 4.04 -16.30
N HIS A 37 16.67 3.30 -15.20
CA HIS A 37 17.23 1.95 -15.11
C HIS A 37 16.56 0.97 -16.08
N LEU A 38 15.25 1.09 -16.25
CA LEU A 38 14.45 0.25 -17.14
C LEU A 38 14.45 0.73 -18.61
N GLY A 39 14.99 1.92 -18.89
CA GLY A 39 14.96 2.51 -20.22
C GLY A 39 13.56 2.94 -20.66
N GLU A 40 12.72 3.36 -19.72
CA GLU A 40 11.36 3.83 -19.98
C GLU A 40 11.35 5.31 -20.36
N ASP A 41 10.56 5.66 -21.37
CA ASP A 41 10.40 7.05 -21.84
C ASP A 41 9.45 7.87 -20.94
N ARG A 42 8.66 7.21 -20.12
CA ARG A 42 7.68 7.85 -19.22
C ARG A 42 7.88 7.40 -17.78
N VAL A 43 7.67 8.34 -16.88
CA VAL A 43 7.80 8.13 -15.45
C VAL A 43 6.40 8.09 -14.82
N VAL A 44 6.04 6.95 -14.23
CA VAL A 44 4.83 6.78 -13.42
C VAL A 44 5.25 6.44 -12.00
N ALA A 45 4.89 7.28 -11.04
CA ALA A 45 5.17 7.00 -9.63
C ALA A 45 4.32 5.82 -9.14
N ARG A 46 4.94 4.92 -8.39
CA ARG A 46 4.33 3.72 -7.82
C ARG A 46 4.36 3.76 -6.30
N LEU A 47 3.63 2.88 -5.62
CA LEU A 47 3.70 2.78 -4.16
C LEU A 47 5.08 2.32 -3.67
N ALA A 48 5.80 1.51 -4.46
CA ALA A 48 7.19 1.17 -4.16
C ALA A 48 8.07 2.42 -4.04
N ASP A 49 7.92 3.39 -4.96
CA ASP A 49 8.65 4.67 -4.92
C ASP A 49 8.28 5.49 -3.66
N LEU A 50 7.03 5.40 -3.20
CA LEU A 50 6.56 6.07 -1.98
C LEU A 50 7.19 5.43 -0.72
N PHE A 51 7.17 4.12 -0.60
CA PHE A 51 7.74 3.44 0.56
C PHE A 51 9.27 3.54 0.59
N ALA A 52 9.93 3.56 -0.57
CA ALA A 52 11.36 3.84 -0.67
C ALA A 52 11.76 5.29 -0.28
N ALA A 53 10.78 6.17 -0.05
CA ALA A 53 11.00 7.55 0.39
C ALA A 53 10.85 7.73 1.91
N ASP A 54 10.90 6.68 2.71
CA ASP A 54 10.76 6.67 4.18
C ASP A 54 11.75 7.60 4.88
N SER A 55 12.99 7.69 4.37
CA SER A 55 14.04 8.59 4.87
C SER A 55 13.64 10.08 4.78
N ALA A 56 12.76 10.44 3.85
CA ALA A 56 12.21 11.79 3.79
C ALA A 56 11.26 12.08 4.95
N VAL A 57 10.65 11.05 5.52
CA VAL A 57 9.77 11.13 6.69
C VAL A 57 10.59 11.16 7.97
N THR A 58 11.48 10.19 8.18
CA THR A 58 12.26 10.01 9.41
C THR A 58 13.07 11.25 9.78
N GLY A 59 13.63 11.96 8.81
CA GLY A 59 14.43 13.17 9.03
C GLY A 59 13.61 14.46 9.25
N LYS A 60 12.26 14.38 9.33
CA LYS A 60 11.39 15.57 9.37
C LYS A 60 10.23 15.48 10.35
N ILE A 61 10.22 14.44 11.15
CA ILE A 61 9.30 14.25 12.28
C ILE A 61 10.11 14.16 13.56
N GLU A 62 9.57 14.67 14.65
CA GLU A 62 10.08 14.44 15.99
C GLU A 62 9.18 13.41 16.66
N LEU A 63 9.80 12.36 17.20
CA LEU A 63 9.08 11.24 17.80
C LEU A 63 8.88 11.48 19.31
N VAL A 64 7.78 10.99 19.85
CA VAL A 64 7.63 10.80 21.28
C VAL A 64 8.41 9.55 21.72
N PHE A 65 8.56 9.35 23.02
CA PHE A 65 9.33 8.22 23.57
C PHE A 65 8.88 6.85 23.04
N GLU A 66 7.58 6.64 22.91
CA GLU A 66 7.01 5.42 22.35
C GLU A 66 7.41 5.22 20.88
N GLY A 67 7.42 6.30 20.10
CA GLY A 67 7.88 6.29 18.72
C GLY A 67 9.39 6.02 18.58
N GLU A 68 10.20 6.54 19.48
CA GLU A 68 11.64 6.24 19.52
C GLU A 68 11.91 4.77 19.82
N ARG A 69 11.09 4.15 20.69
CA ARG A 69 11.19 2.70 21.00
C ARG A 69 10.80 1.81 19.83
N GLU A 70 9.76 2.18 19.08
CA GLU A 70 9.34 1.45 17.85
C GLU A 70 10.41 1.56 16.75
N GLY A 71 11.06 2.71 16.68
CA GLY A 71 12.03 3.06 15.66
C GLY A 71 11.46 3.99 14.58
N PRO A 72 12.24 4.96 14.12
CA PRO A 72 11.78 5.98 13.18
C PRO A 72 11.33 5.41 11.83
N GLU A 73 11.93 4.33 11.37
CA GLU A 73 11.58 3.67 10.10
C GLU A 73 10.21 2.98 10.19
N VAL A 74 9.93 2.30 11.32
CA VAL A 74 8.64 1.66 11.57
C VAL A 74 7.52 2.70 11.65
N VAL A 75 7.79 3.83 12.32
CA VAL A 75 6.84 4.94 12.42
C VAL A 75 6.61 5.58 11.05
N ALA A 76 7.66 5.76 10.25
CA ALA A 76 7.55 6.29 8.89
C ALA A 76 6.68 5.38 8.01
N ASP A 77 6.95 4.06 7.99
CA ASP A 77 6.13 3.09 7.24
C ASP A 77 4.65 3.14 7.67
N ARG A 78 4.41 3.20 8.98
CA ARG A 78 3.05 3.33 9.52
C ARG A 78 2.35 4.58 9.02
N ILE A 79 3.01 5.75 9.07
CA ILE A 79 2.46 7.02 8.60
C ILE A 79 2.15 6.98 7.09
N LEU A 80 3.06 6.43 6.29
CA LEU A 80 2.87 6.27 4.85
C LEU A 80 1.72 5.31 4.57
N GLY A 81 1.68 4.16 5.24
CA GLY A 81 0.62 3.17 5.10
C GLY A 81 -0.76 3.70 5.51
N GLU A 82 -0.86 4.49 6.57
CA GLU A 82 -2.10 5.17 6.94
C GLU A 82 -2.54 6.18 5.86
N GLY A 83 -1.58 6.87 5.24
CA GLY A 83 -1.83 7.75 4.10
C GLY A 83 -2.43 6.99 2.91
N VAL A 84 -1.83 5.86 2.56
CA VAL A 84 -2.31 4.97 1.48
C VAL A 84 -3.71 4.42 1.83
N ALA A 85 -3.91 3.94 3.06
CA ALA A 85 -5.21 3.45 3.51
C ALA A 85 -6.31 4.54 3.46
N ALA A 86 -5.97 5.78 3.74
CA ALA A 86 -6.91 6.90 3.64
C ALA A 86 -7.31 7.17 2.18
N VAL A 87 -6.35 7.13 1.25
CA VAL A 87 -6.64 7.26 -0.20
C VAL A 87 -7.48 6.08 -0.69
N PHE A 88 -7.12 4.86 -0.32
CA PHE A 88 -7.89 3.66 -0.64
C PHE A 88 -9.35 3.80 -0.19
N LYS A 89 -9.60 4.16 1.08
CA LYS A 89 -10.94 4.35 1.62
C LYS A 89 -11.74 5.48 0.95
N ALA A 90 -11.07 6.46 0.37
CA ALA A 90 -11.74 7.56 -0.34
C ALA A 90 -12.26 7.16 -1.73
N HIS A 91 -11.64 6.17 -2.37
CA HIS A 91 -11.94 5.79 -3.75
C HIS A 91 -12.64 4.44 -3.87
N PHE A 92 -12.38 3.51 -2.93
CA PHE A 92 -12.87 2.14 -3.01
C PHE A 92 -13.89 1.85 -1.91
N PRO A 93 -14.84 0.92 -2.14
CA PRO A 93 -15.80 0.53 -1.12
C PRO A 93 -15.08 -0.01 0.13
N PRO A 94 -15.66 0.16 1.33
CA PRO A 94 -15.06 -0.40 2.52
C PRO A 94 -14.99 -1.94 2.38
N PRO A 95 -13.87 -2.56 2.77
CA PRO A 95 -13.79 -4.01 2.86
C PRO A 95 -14.89 -4.54 3.75
N TYR A 96 -15.56 -5.61 3.30
CA TYR A 96 -16.71 -6.16 3.99
C TYR A 96 -16.36 -6.50 5.44
N GLN A 97 -16.99 -5.78 6.37
CA GLN A 97 -17.11 -6.20 7.75
C GLN A 97 -18.54 -6.72 7.93
N PRO A 98 -18.74 -8.00 8.35
CA PRO A 98 -20.07 -8.49 8.61
C PRO A 98 -20.67 -7.71 9.79
N GLN A 99 -21.35 -6.61 9.50
CA GLN A 99 -22.19 -5.95 10.49
C GLN A 99 -23.40 -6.86 10.69
N ARG A 100 -23.46 -7.50 11.87
CA ARG A 100 -24.66 -8.15 12.37
C ARG A 100 -25.77 -7.10 12.55
N ARG A 101 -26.41 -6.70 11.47
CA ARG A 101 -27.74 -6.09 11.50
C ARG A 101 -28.75 -7.19 11.22
N ARG A 102 -29.49 -7.50 12.24
CA ARG A 102 -30.41 -8.63 12.37
C ARG A 102 -31.60 -8.62 11.40
N ASP A 103 -31.82 -7.61 10.59
CA ASP A 103 -33.09 -7.39 9.89
C ASP A 103 -33.01 -6.94 8.42
N GLN A 104 -31.86 -6.99 7.78
CA GLN A 104 -31.76 -6.80 6.32
C GLN A 104 -30.63 -7.67 5.77
N GLU A 105 -31.00 -8.82 5.22
CA GLU A 105 -30.18 -9.57 4.24
C GLU A 105 -30.11 -8.77 2.93
N VAL A 106 -29.36 -7.68 2.91
CA VAL A 106 -28.80 -7.18 1.68
C VAL A 106 -27.43 -7.85 1.61
N GLU A 107 -27.32 -8.87 0.77
CA GLU A 107 -26.03 -9.37 0.30
C GLU A 107 -25.32 -8.17 -0.36
N ALA A 108 -24.60 -7.40 0.43
CA ALA A 108 -23.62 -6.47 -0.09
C ALA A 108 -22.58 -7.35 -0.78
N GLU A 109 -22.62 -7.36 -2.11
CA GLU A 109 -21.66 -8.08 -2.94
C GLU A 109 -20.27 -7.67 -2.47
N ASP A 110 -19.51 -8.63 -1.94
CA ASP A 110 -18.15 -8.35 -1.47
C ASP A 110 -17.27 -8.06 -2.69
N ALA A 111 -17.03 -6.78 -2.93
CA ALA A 111 -16.29 -6.31 -4.09
C ALA A 111 -14.87 -6.91 -4.18
N TYR A 112 -14.35 -7.46 -3.09
CA TYR A 112 -13.00 -8.00 -3.00
C TYR A 112 -12.95 -9.52 -2.99
N LYS A 113 -14.11 -10.19 -2.92
CA LYS A 113 -14.17 -11.65 -2.81
C LYS A 113 -13.36 -12.35 -3.90
N GLY A 114 -13.53 -11.95 -5.16
CA GLY A 114 -12.79 -12.56 -6.28
C GLY A 114 -11.27 -12.38 -6.16
N ILE A 115 -10.82 -11.26 -5.61
CA ILE A 115 -9.40 -10.97 -5.38
C ILE A 115 -8.88 -11.86 -4.24
N VAL A 116 -9.56 -11.85 -3.09
CA VAL A 116 -9.16 -12.65 -1.91
C VAL A 116 -9.18 -14.13 -2.23
N ASP A 117 -10.22 -14.64 -2.90
CA ASP A 117 -10.33 -16.04 -3.31
C ASP A 117 -9.18 -16.45 -4.26
N TRP A 118 -8.70 -15.55 -5.12
CA TRP A 118 -7.56 -15.82 -6.01
C TRP A 118 -6.26 -16.01 -5.21
N PHE A 119 -6.00 -15.16 -4.21
CA PHE A 119 -4.86 -15.34 -3.31
C PHE A 119 -4.99 -16.59 -2.44
N ALA A 120 -6.19 -16.92 -1.96
CA ALA A 120 -6.46 -18.12 -1.16
C ALA A 120 -6.16 -19.42 -1.91
N GLN A 121 -6.11 -19.41 -3.25
CA GLN A 121 -5.65 -20.53 -4.08
C GLN A 121 -4.13 -20.70 -4.08
N GLY A 122 -3.39 -19.87 -3.35
CA GLY A 122 -1.93 -19.91 -3.23
C GLY A 122 -1.19 -19.08 -4.27
N ASN A 123 -1.90 -18.23 -5.03
CA ASN A 123 -1.29 -17.31 -5.96
C ASN A 123 -0.63 -16.13 -5.20
N THR A 124 0.33 -15.48 -5.86
CA THR A 124 1.03 -14.29 -5.34
C THR A 124 1.16 -13.24 -6.42
N ILE A 125 1.29 -11.98 -5.98
CA ILE A 125 1.67 -10.86 -6.85
C ILE A 125 2.96 -10.26 -6.31
N GLU A 126 3.97 -10.19 -7.17
CA GLU A 126 5.25 -9.57 -6.87
C GLU A 126 5.31 -8.16 -7.46
N VAL A 127 5.78 -7.23 -6.65
CA VAL A 127 6.00 -5.82 -6.98
C VAL A 127 7.45 -5.51 -6.68
N ASN A 128 8.23 -5.21 -7.71
CA ASN A 128 9.65 -4.89 -7.58
C ASN A 128 10.04 -3.68 -8.44
N ASP A 129 11.26 -3.21 -8.29
CA ASP A 129 11.81 -2.07 -9.02
C ASP A 129 12.44 -2.47 -10.36
N GLU A 130 12.55 -3.77 -10.64
CA GLU A 130 13.24 -4.28 -11.83
C GLU A 130 12.31 -4.37 -13.04
N THR A 131 11.00 -4.24 -12.84
CA THR A 131 10.02 -4.30 -13.93
C THR A 131 9.04 -3.14 -13.88
N SER A 132 8.67 -2.63 -15.05
CA SER A 132 7.58 -1.66 -15.21
C SER A 132 6.20 -2.29 -14.99
N LYS A 133 6.13 -3.62 -15.09
CA LYS A 133 4.90 -4.41 -14.98
C LYS A 133 4.90 -5.19 -13.68
N ILE A 134 3.76 -5.19 -13.01
CA ILE A 134 3.55 -6.04 -11.83
C ILE A 134 3.34 -7.46 -12.34
N GLU A 135 4.22 -8.36 -11.93
CA GLU A 135 4.06 -9.77 -12.26
C GLU A 135 2.80 -10.34 -11.60
N GLY A 136 2.08 -11.16 -12.33
CA GLY A 136 0.81 -11.72 -11.88
C GLY A 136 -0.42 -10.83 -12.09
N LEU A 137 -0.26 -9.53 -12.38
CA LEU A 137 -1.41 -8.64 -12.55
C LEU A 137 -2.32 -9.06 -13.70
N ALA A 138 -1.75 -9.56 -14.79
CA ALA A 138 -2.51 -10.08 -15.93
C ALA A 138 -3.36 -11.32 -15.59
N ALA A 139 -2.96 -12.07 -14.55
CA ALA A 139 -3.69 -13.24 -14.07
C ALA A 139 -4.84 -12.89 -13.11
N LEU A 140 -4.98 -11.62 -12.71
CA LEU A 140 -6.00 -11.14 -11.78
C LEU A 140 -6.86 -10.02 -12.42
N PRO A 141 -7.67 -10.32 -13.45
CA PRO A 141 -8.50 -9.33 -14.13
C PRO A 141 -9.51 -8.64 -13.19
N THR A 142 -9.99 -9.35 -12.17
CA THR A 142 -10.93 -8.80 -11.19
C THR A 142 -10.36 -7.59 -10.43
N LEU A 143 -9.05 -7.54 -10.20
CA LEU A 143 -8.38 -6.38 -9.61
C LEU A 143 -8.39 -5.19 -10.56
N GLN A 144 -8.09 -5.42 -11.84
CA GLN A 144 -8.12 -4.37 -12.86
C GLN A 144 -9.55 -3.84 -13.08
N ASP A 145 -10.54 -4.72 -13.11
CA ASP A 145 -11.97 -4.36 -13.24
C ASP A 145 -12.41 -3.51 -12.05
N LEU A 146 -11.99 -3.86 -10.84
CA LEU A 146 -12.28 -3.07 -9.64
C LEU A 146 -11.68 -1.66 -9.72
N VAL A 147 -10.43 -1.54 -10.16
CA VAL A 147 -9.77 -0.25 -10.37
C VAL A 147 -10.53 0.56 -11.41
N ASN A 148 -10.80 0.00 -12.58
CA ASN A 148 -11.49 0.69 -13.66
C ASN A 148 -12.90 1.16 -13.27
N LYS A 149 -13.57 0.42 -12.39
CA LYS A 149 -14.91 0.75 -11.89
C LYS A 149 -14.89 1.92 -10.91
N HIS A 150 -13.92 1.98 -10.02
CA HIS A 150 -13.92 2.92 -8.88
C HIS A 150 -12.93 4.08 -9.02
N MET A 151 -11.84 3.87 -9.76
CA MET A 151 -10.81 4.87 -10.00
C MET A 151 -10.27 4.72 -11.43
N PRO A 152 -11.09 5.07 -12.46
CA PRO A 152 -10.64 4.93 -13.84
C PRO A 152 -9.39 5.77 -14.10
N VAL A 153 -8.33 5.10 -14.57
CA VAL A 153 -7.01 5.67 -14.87
C VAL A 153 -6.57 5.27 -16.28
N SER A 154 -5.47 5.83 -16.76
CA SER A 154 -4.86 5.40 -18.02
C SER A 154 -4.29 3.98 -17.90
N GLU A 155 -4.02 3.29 -19.03
CA GLU A 155 -3.36 1.98 -19.03
C GLU A 155 -1.98 2.03 -18.36
N GLU A 156 -1.29 3.15 -18.47
CA GLU A 156 0.04 3.36 -17.89
C GLU A 156 -0.02 3.51 -16.37
N ASP A 157 -1.08 4.12 -15.83
CA ASP A 157 -1.29 4.32 -14.39
C ASP A 157 -1.94 3.11 -13.71
N LEU A 158 -2.49 2.18 -14.49
CA LEU A 158 -3.20 1.02 -13.97
C LEU A 158 -2.37 0.17 -12.99
N PRO A 159 -1.08 -0.11 -13.22
CA PRO A 159 -0.25 -0.83 -12.26
C PRO A 159 -0.18 -0.14 -10.89
N ALA A 160 0.05 1.18 -10.87
CA ALA A 160 0.11 1.96 -9.62
C ALA A 160 -1.23 1.97 -8.88
N ALA A 161 -2.34 2.04 -9.60
CA ALA A 161 -3.68 1.97 -9.04
C ALA A 161 -4.00 0.57 -8.47
N CYS A 162 -3.51 -0.49 -9.11
CA CYS A 162 -3.61 -1.85 -8.59
C CYS A 162 -2.79 -2.03 -7.31
N GLU A 163 -1.57 -1.48 -7.25
CA GLU A 163 -0.77 -1.46 -6.02
C GLU A 163 -1.52 -0.79 -4.86
N LEU A 164 -2.22 0.33 -5.14
CA LEU A 164 -3.04 1.01 -4.13
C LEU A 164 -4.12 0.09 -3.56
N VAL A 165 -4.77 -0.72 -4.39
CA VAL A 165 -5.77 -1.69 -3.93
C VAL A 165 -5.12 -2.80 -3.11
N LEU A 166 -4.01 -3.38 -3.58
CA LEU A 166 -3.30 -4.45 -2.87
C LEU A 166 -2.84 -3.98 -1.48
N GLU A 167 -2.22 -2.81 -1.39
CA GLU A 167 -1.82 -2.22 -0.12
C GLU A 167 -3.02 -1.91 0.78
N GLY A 168 -4.11 -1.37 0.20
CA GLY A 168 -5.35 -1.11 0.92
C GLY A 168 -5.96 -2.37 1.52
N LEU A 169 -5.95 -3.49 0.79
CA LEU A 169 -6.42 -4.79 1.26
C LEU A 169 -5.48 -5.37 2.32
N HIS A 170 -4.16 -5.21 2.17
CA HIS A 170 -3.20 -5.57 3.21
C HIS A 170 -3.48 -4.81 4.52
N ARG A 171 -3.62 -3.47 4.45
CA ARG A 171 -3.95 -2.64 5.62
C ARG A 171 -5.33 -2.93 6.22
N ALA A 172 -6.21 -3.55 5.47
CA ALA A 172 -7.49 -4.06 5.95
C ALA A 172 -7.41 -5.50 6.50
N SER A 173 -6.22 -6.10 6.55
CA SER A 173 -5.97 -7.48 6.99
C SER A 173 -6.69 -8.54 6.14
N LEU A 174 -6.79 -8.30 4.83
CA LEU A 174 -7.33 -9.25 3.86
C LEU A 174 -6.23 -9.94 3.04
N LEU A 175 -5.06 -9.34 2.93
CA LEU A 175 -3.89 -9.89 2.25
C LEU A 175 -2.66 -9.84 3.15
N ALA A 176 -1.81 -10.85 3.06
CA ALA A 176 -0.46 -10.83 3.58
C ALA A 176 0.44 -9.97 2.68
N LYS A 177 1.46 -9.36 3.28
CA LYS A 177 2.51 -8.63 2.58
C LYS A 177 3.84 -9.02 3.18
N ASP A 178 4.74 -9.49 2.34
CA ASP A 178 6.13 -9.72 2.68
C ASP A 178 7.02 -8.77 1.89
N THR A 179 7.92 -8.08 2.58
CA THR A 179 8.82 -7.10 1.98
C THR A 179 10.27 -7.53 2.18
N SER A 180 10.98 -7.67 1.09
CA SER A 180 12.40 -8.02 1.04
C SER A 180 13.19 -6.95 0.27
N PRO A 181 14.54 -7.01 0.28
CA PRO A 181 15.35 -6.12 -0.56
C PRO A 181 15.06 -6.23 -2.07
N ASP A 182 14.53 -7.38 -2.50
CA ASP A 182 14.26 -7.68 -3.91
C ASP A 182 12.84 -7.24 -4.34
N GLY A 183 12.00 -6.81 -3.38
CA GLY A 183 10.64 -6.34 -3.68
C GLY A 183 9.62 -6.71 -2.62
N THR A 184 8.37 -6.52 -2.97
CA THR A 184 7.20 -6.79 -2.11
C THR A 184 6.34 -7.87 -2.75
N THR A 185 5.96 -8.89 -1.96
CA THR A 185 5.05 -9.96 -2.37
C THR A 185 3.74 -9.87 -1.60
N TYR A 186 2.63 -9.85 -2.31
CA TYR A 186 1.29 -9.98 -1.73
C TYR A 186 0.82 -11.43 -1.88
N GLY A 187 0.19 -11.95 -0.83
CA GLY A 187 -0.26 -13.34 -0.76
C GLY A 187 -1.45 -13.56 0.15
N ASP A 188 -1.76 -14.84 0.38
CA ASP A 188 -2.84 -15.26 1.28
C ASP A 188 -2.48 -15.02 2.74
N MET A 189 -3.37 -14.33 3.46
CA MET A 189 -3.23 -14.03 4.88
C MET A 189 -3.17 -15.29 5.76
N LEU A 190 -3.91 -16.33 5.43
CA LEU A 190 -3.97 -17.56 6.23
C LEU A 190 -2.69 -18.38 6.09
N LYS A 191 -2.11 -18.44 4.89
CA LYS A 191 -0.89 -19.20 4.61
C LYS A 191 0.30 -18.62 5.39
N ASP A 192 0.38 -17.31 5.50
CA ASP A 192 1.42 -16.61 6.23
C ASP A 192 1.33 -16.87 7.75
N MET A 193 0.12 -16.88 8.31
CA MET A 193 -0.10 -17.22 9.71
C MET A 193 0.35 -18.65 10.07
N PHE A 194 0.21 -19.61 9.16
CA PHE A 194 0.63 -21.00 9.40
C PHE A 194 2.13 -21.21 9.18
N ALA A 195 2.78 -20.45 8.33
CA ALA A 195 4.23 -20.50 8.14
C ALA A 195 4.99 -20.06 9.41
N GLY A 196 4.44 -19.12 10.17
CA GLY A 196 5.00 -18.66 11.44
C GLY A 196 4.89 -19.65 12.62
N PHE A 197 4.05 -20.67 12.52
CA PHE A 197 3.86 -21.70 13.58
C PHE A 197 4.67 -22.98 13.35
N GLY A 198 5.43 -23.09 12.25
CA GLY A 198 6.17 -24.30 11.86
C GLY A 198 7.70 -24.19 11.93
N ALA A 199 8.25 -23.17 12.59
CA ALA A 199 9.68 -22.96 12.79
C ALA A 199 10.09 -23.11 14.25
#